data_9c756f0b5147f4b9c7ea553973fbf2d3
#
_entry.id   9c756f0b5147f4b9c7ea553973fbf2d3
#
_cell.length_a   1.000
_cell.length_b   1.000
_cell.length_c   1.000
_cell.angle_alpha   90.00
_cell.angle_beta   90.00
_cell.angle_gamma   90.00
#
_symmetry.space_group_name_H-M   'P 1'
#
loop_
_entity.id
_entity.type
_entity.pdbx_description
1 polymer ?
#
loop_
_entity_poly.entity_id
_entity_poly.type
_entity_poly.pdbx_seq_one_letter_code
_entity_poly.pdbx_strand_id
1 'polypeptide(L)'
;MENNFRGRYRTASAESIVVANYIRYETLAEITNTVFAGSDANVLNIYIDLYQLFRKMYRSDVAVGNRSSVAAAVVNMCIHYRAFYKKYYGVHTRIYLMQTSGPMLMNEKFYPDYNHTNVEKMVLANMITTFMVQNCAILKELCKYLPDIYYIEGPYETSVMIYSTILDRKDNTPNIIISSSTLQYAVPVFAEAQTVVIDHTWVEGGIRYRVVDKGNALIELLSKQKLSDNTIKKCLSINPQLFGLYMAMTRNEHRDLYSMNNVSTVLTTLNSAIDRHMIPNSYISPEYMEMITLLDKDRATELANRYKAVDLVYQTELYRMSNNYLDRSWDVNLQDPDMVKLLNEKYFKGNPLDLDRI
;
A
#
# COMPACT_ATOMS: atom_id res chain seq x y z
N MET A 1 24.52 15.18 28.84
CA MET A 1 23.38 15.72 28.09
C MET A 1 22.51 14.54 27.68
N GLU A 2 21.55 14.22 28.52
CA GLU A 2 20.60 13.12 28.28
C GLU A 2 19.56 13.60 27.29
N ASN A 3 19.63 13.10 26.06
CA ASN A 3 18.65 13.39 25.03
C ASN A 3 17.35 12.62 25.34
N ASN A 4 16.37 13.36 25.76
CA ASN A 4 14.98 12.93 25.89
C ASN A 4 14.37 12.54 24.53
N PHE A 5 14.64 11.34 24.06
CA PHE A 5 13.83 10.66 23.06
C PHE A 5 12.57 10.10 23.74
N ARG A 6 11.74 10.95 24.24
CA ARG A 6 10.33 10.59 24.49
C ARG A 6 9.60 10.72 23.16
N GLY A 7 9.73 9.70 22.33
CA GLY A 7 8.70 9.41 21.33
C GLY A 7 7.37 9.48 22.06
N ARG A 8 6.46 10.34 21.60
CA ARG A 8 5.09 10.39 22.12
C ARG A 8 4.49 9.00 21.90
N TYR A 9 4.62 8.14 22.91
CA TYR A 9 3.70 7.03 23.06
C TYR A 9 2.32 7.69 23.08
N ARG A 10 1.59 7.55 21.99
CA ARG A 10 0.14 7.71 22.06
C ARG A 10 -0.25 6.64 23.10
N THR A 11 -0.47 7.10 24.33
CA THR A 11 -1.26 6.32 25.28
C THR A 11 -2.46 5.85 24.49
N ALA A 12 -2.64 4.54 24.43
CA ALA A 12 -3.80 3.92 23.82
C ALA A 12 -5.03 4.61 24.43
N SER A 13 -5.51 5.65 23.75
CA SER A 13 -6.77 6.28 24.09
C SER A 13 -7.78 5.22 23.76
N ALA A 14 -8.36 4.60 24.78
CA ALA A 14 -9.41 3.61 24.77
C ALA A 14 -9.85 3.23 23.36
N GLU A 15 -9.02 2.43 22.65
CA GLU A 15 -9.47 1.73 21.45
C GLU A 15 -10.63 0.88 21.94
N SER A 16 -11.77 0.99 21.27
CA SER A 16 -12.89 0.14 21.54
C SER A 16 -12.39 -1.31 21.66
N ILE A 17 -12.80 -2.02 22.68
CA ILE A 17 -12.44 -3.43 22.92
C ILE A 17 -12.76 -4.26 21.65
N VAL A 18 -13.79 -3.89 20.92
CA VAL A 18 -14.18 -4.54 19.67
C VAL A 18 -13.12 -4.32 18.58
N VAL A 19 -12.59 -3.10 18.43
CA VAL A 19 -11.52 -2.81 17.45
C VAL A 19 -10.24 -3.54 17.81
N ALA A 20 -9.85 -3.53 19.07
CA ALA A 20 -8.61 -4.16 19.54
C ALA A 20 -8.52 -5.66 19.17
N ASN A 21 -9.67 -6.35 19.04
CA ASN A 21 -9.71 -7.76 18.64
C ASN A 21 -9.41 -7.98 17.14
N TYR A 22 -9.46 -6.95 16.31
CA TYR A 22 -9.23 -7.05 14.87
C TYR A 22 -7.91 -6.41 14.43
N ILE A 23 -7.32 -5.54 15.26
CA ILE A 23 -6.00 -4.98 14.99
C ILE A 23 -4.95 -6.05 15.34
N ARG A 24 -4.22 -6.46 14.30
CA ARG A 24 -3.21 -7.51 14.43
C ARG A 24 -1.81 -6.93 14.37
N TYR A 25 -1.00 -7.29 15.36
CA TYR A 25 0.42 -6.97 15.39
C TYR A 25 1.21 -8.28 15.44
N GLU A 26 1.90 -8.59 14.37
CA GLU A 26 2.56 -9.88 14.18
C GLU A 26 4.06 -9.71 13.91
N THR A 27 4.82 -10.73 14.27
CA THR A 27 6.21 -10.89 13.81
C THR A 27 6.23 -11.32 12.36
N LEU A 28 7.38 -11.18 11.69
CA LEU A 28 7.52 -11.62 10.31
C LEU A 28 7.28 -13.13 10.15
N ALA A 29 7.62 -13.92 11.15
CA ALA A 29 7.35 -15.37 11.17
C ALA A 29 5.85 -15.70 11.23
N GLU A 30 5.09 -15.02 12.09
CA GLU A 30 3.63 -15.18 12.18
C GLU A 30 2.95 -14.80 10.87
N ILE A 31 3.37 -13.67 10.27
CA ILE A 31 2.89 -13.22 8.95
C ILE A 31 3.16 -14.28 7.88
N THR A 32 4.37 -14.83 7.86
CA THR A 32 4.75 -15.87 6.91
C THR A 32 3.84 -17.08 7.04
N ASN A 33 3.62 -17.57 8.25
CA ASN A 33 2.72 -18.70 8.49
C ASN A 33 1.29 -18.41 7.99
N THR A 34 0.80 -17.18 8.20
CA THR A 34 -0.52 -16.77 7.73
C THR A 34 -0.58 -16.74 6.19
N VAL A 35 0.43 -16.15 5.56
CA VAL A 35 0.46 -15.94 4.11
C VAL A 35 0.62 -17.25 3.34
N PHE A 36 1.32 -18.23 3.91
CA PHE A 36 1.49 -19.57 3.32
C PHE A 36 0.45 -20.59 3.82
N ALA A 37 -0.50 -20.19 4.66
CA ALA A 37 -1.51 -21.11 5.14
C ALA A 37 -2.34 -21.71 3.99
N GLY A 38 -2.24 -23.03 3.81
CA GLY A 38 -2.92 -23.75 2.73
C GLY A 38 -2.33 -23.54 1.32
N SER A 39 -1.11 -23.01 1.23
CA SER A 39 -0.41 -22.83 -0.04
C SER A 39 0.81 -23.74 -0.10
N ASP A 40 0.95 -24.46 -1.21
CA ASP A 40 2.16 -25.25 -1.55
C ASP A 40 3.18 -24.39 -2.33
N ALA A 41 2.98 -23.07 -2.37
CA ALA A 41 3.84 -22.18 -3.12
C ALA A 41 5.25 -22.12 -2.50
N ASN A 42 6.26 -22.24 -3.34
CA ASN A 42 7.67 -22.07 -2.98
C ASN A 42 8.21 -20.68 -3.34
N VAL A 43 7.33 -19.78 -3.74
CA VAL A 43 7.62 -18.40 -4.15
C VAL A 43 6.77 -17.44 -3.33
N LEU A 44 7.37 -16.29 -2.97
CA LEU A 44 6.71 -15.17 -2.29
C LEU A 44 6.94 -13.89 -3.09
N ASN A 45 5.90 -13.13 -3.33
CA ASN A 45 6.04 -11.78 -3.87
C ASN A 45 5.99 -10.75 -2.74
N ILE A 46 6.95 -9.83 -2.73
CA ILE A 46 6.97 -8.69 -1.81
C ILE A 46 6.89 -7.41 -2.63
N TYR A 47 5.88 -6.60 -2.38
CA TYR A 47 5.68 -5.29 -3.00
C TYR A 47 6.01 -4.21 -2.00
N ILE A 48 6.86 -3.27 -2.38
CA ILE A 48 7.30 -2.16 -1.54
C ILE A 48 6.81 -0.84 -2.14
N ASP A 49 5.92 -0.17 -1.43
CA ASP A 49 5.46 1.17 -1.77
C ASP A 49 6.57 2.17 -1.44
N LEU A 50 7.33 2.57 -2.46
CA LEU A 50 8.50 3.44 -2.28
C LEU A 50 8.13 4.81 -1.74
N TYR A 51 6.97 5.38 -2.13
CA TYR A 51 6.56 6.67 -1.60
C TYR A 51 6.38 6.62 -0.08
N GLN A 52 5.68 5.62 0.42
CA GLN A 52 5.46 5.49 1.87
C GLN A 52 6.75 5.15 2.61
N LEU A 53 7.60 4.32 2.01
CA LEU A 53 8.91 3.99 2.58
C LEU A 53 9.78 5.23 2.68
N PHE A 54 9.96 5.98 1.59
CA PHE A 54 10.76 7.20 1.58
C PHE A 54 10.20 8.30 2.50
N ARG A 55 8.89 8.43 2.57
CA ARG A 55 8.25 9.36 3.51
C ARG A 55 8.59 9.04 4.96
N LYS A 56 8.67 7.77 5.32
CA LYS A 56 9.12 7.34 6.66
C LYS A 56 10.62 7.60 6.86
N MET A 57 11.43 7.23 5.89
CA MET A 57 12.88 7.43 5.95
C MET A 57 13.26 8.92 5.99
N TYR A 58 12.55 9.77 5.25
CA TYR A 58 12.76 11.23 5.27
C TYR A 58 12.48 11.85 6.64
N ARG A 59 11.53 11.30 7.38
CA ARG A 59 11.15 11.76 8.73
C ARG A 59 12.04 11.19 9.83
N SER A 60 12.84 10.18 9.54
CA SER A 60 13.78 9.62 10.48
C SER A 60 15.11 10.38 10.43
N ASP A 61 15.74 10.57 11.59
CA ASP A 61 17.05 11.25 11.69
C ASP A 61 18.15 10.58 10.84
N VAL A 62 17.94 9.33 10.45
CA VAL A 62 18.82 8.55 9.56
C VAL A 62 18.88 9.15 8.15
N ALA A 63 17.81 9.76 7.68
CA ALA A 63 17.76 10.36 6.34
C ALA A 63 18.47 11.71 6.25
N VAL A 64 18.67 12.40 7.37
CA VAL A 64 19.22 13.76 7.39
C VAL A 64 20.74 13.76 7.18
N GLY A 65 21.45 12.69 7.55
CA GLY A 65 22.90 12.65 7.55
C GLY A 65 23.56 12.20 6.24
N ASN A 66 22.93 11.33 5.45
CA ASN A 66 23.59 10.77 4.26
C ASN A 66 22.59 10.39 3.15
N ARG A 67 22.22 11.36 2.34
CA ARG A 67 21.19 11.23 1.28
C ARG A 67 21.53 10.20 0.19
N SER A 68 22.80 9.91 -0.02
CA SER A 68 23.24 8.92 -1.03
C SER A 68 23.14 7.48 -0.55
N SER A 69 22.94 7.24 0.74
CA SER A 69 22.89 5.89 1.32
C SER A 69 21.47 5.29 1.38
N VAL A 70 20.43 6.04 1.03
CA VAL A 70 19.04 5.58 1.19
C VAL A 70 18.67 4.51 0.16
N ALA A 71 19.07 4.69 -1.10
CA ALA A 71 18.90 3.66 -2.12
C ALA A 71 19.62 2.36 -1.71
N ALA A 72 20.83 2.46 -1.18
CA ALA A 72 21.57 1.32 -0.64
C ALA A 72 20.84 0.65 0.53
N ALA A 73 20.26 1.44 1.45
CA ALA A 73 19.48 0.89 2.56
C ALA A 73 18.24 0.14 2.08
N VAL A 74 17.56 0.62 1.03
CA VAL A 74 16.41 -0.07 0.43
C VAL A 74 16.86 -1.40 -0.19
N VAL A 75 17.96 -1.41 -0.94
CA VAL A 75 18.49 -2.65 -1.53
C VAL A 75 18.91 -3.64 -0.45
N ASN A 76 19.62 -3.19 0.58
CA ASN A 76 19.99 -4.05 1.71
C ASN A 76 18.77 -4.64 2.43
N MET A 77 17.70 -3.87 2.56
CA MET A 77 16.43 -4.37 3.09
C MET A 77 15.84 -5.47 2.20
N CYS A 78 15.87 -5.31 0.89
CA CYS A 78 15.42 -6.33 -0.06
C CYS A 78 16.24 -7.62 0.05
N ILE A 79 17.56 -7.49 0.09
CA ILE A 79 18.49 -8.62 0.27
C ILE A 79 18.21 -9.34 1.60
N HIS A 80 17.97 -8.56 2.67
CA HIS A 80 17.65 -9.13 3.97
C HIS A 80 16.34 -9.95 3.94
N TYR A 81 15.30 -9.46 3.31
CA TYR A 81 14.05 -10.23 3.14
C TYR A 81 14.30 -11.51 2.35
N ARG A 82 15.01 -11.45 1.23
CA ARG A 82 15.33 -12.65 0.44
C ARG A 82 16.12 -13.68 1.24
N ALA A 83 17.19 -13.24 1.92
CA ALA A 83 18.01 -14.10 2.77
C ALA A 83 17.19 -14.73 3.92
N PHE A 84 16.31 -13.96 4.54
CA PHE A 84 15.44 -14.45 5.59
C PHE A 84 14.51 -15.57 5.09
N TYR A 85 13.77 -15.34 4.00
CA TYR A 85 12.82 -16.31 3.48
C TYR A 85 13.51 -17.56 2.92
N LYS A 86 14.64 -17.39 2.21
CA LYS A 86 15.44 -18.52 1.71
C LYS A 86 15.98 -19.38 2.85
N LYS A 87 16.53 -18.74 3.90
CA LYS A 87 17.18 -19.43 5.03
C LYS A 87 16.20 -20.18 5.92
N TYR A 88 15.08 -19.52 6.29
CA TYR A 88 14.18 -20.04 7.30
C TYR A 88 12.99 -20.81 6.74
N TYR A 89 12.63 -20.56 5.49
CA TYR A 89 11.44 -21.15 4.86
C TYR A 89 11.74 -21.90 3.56
N GLY A 90 12.95 -21.79 3.02
CA GLY A 90 13.28 -22.38 1.71
C GLY A 90 12.54 -21.72 0.53
N VAL A 91 11.98 -20.53 0.74
CA VAL A 91 11.11 -19.85 -0.22
C VAL A 91 11.93 -18.89 -1.08
N HIS A 92 11.70 -18.95 -2.39
CA HIS A 92 12.21 -17.97 -3.34
C HIS A 92 11.38 -16.68 -3.24
N THR A 93 12.05 -15.51 -3.23
CA THR A 93 11.37 -14.24 -3.04
C THR A 93 11.60 -13.31 -4.22
N ARG A 94 10.52 -12.81 -4.81
CA ARG A 94 10.54 -11.75 -5.82
C ARG A 94 10.11 -10.44 -5.15
N ILE A 95 10.88 -9.37 -5.34
CA ILE A 95 10.63 -8.07 -4.71
C ILE A 95 10.35 -7.04 -5.78
N TYR A 96 9.28 -6.29 -5.61
CA TYR A 96 8.80 -5.24 -6.50
C TYR A 96 8.85 -3.90 -5.80
N LEU A 97 9.72 -3.01 -6.27
CA LEU A 97 9.81 -1.63 -5.82
C LEU A 97 8.83 -0.80 -6.66
N MET A 98 7.74 -0.39 -6.05
CA MET A 98 6.62 0.26 -6.72
C MET A 98 6.67 1.78 -6.51
N GLN A 99 6.71 2.53 -7.61
CA GLN A 99 6.81 3.99 -7.61
C GLN A 99 5.72 4.63 -8.45
N THR A 100 4.92 5.51 -7.83
CA THR A 100 4.07 6.43 -8.59
C THR A 100 4.93 7.55 -9.17
N SER A 101 4.87 7.75 -10.47
CA SER A 101 5.61 8.81 -11.18
C SER A 101 4.65 9.74 -11.90
N GLY A 102 4.90 11.04 -11.77
CA GLY A 102 4.10 12.05 -12.43
C GLY A 102 2.73 12.30 -11.81
N PRO A 103 1.91 13.15 -12.43
CA PRO A 103 0.56 13.45 -11.99
C PRO A 103 -0.35 12.23 -12.17
N MET A 104 -1.21 11.97 -11.21
CA MET A 104 -2.23 10.91 -11.29
C MET A 104 -3.41 11.37 -12.15
N LEU A 105 -3.14 11.63 -13.42
CA LEU A 105 -4.07 12.27 -14.35
C LEU A 105 -5.42 11.57 -14.46
N MET A 106 -5.44 10.24 -14.32
CA MET A 106 -6.70 9.50 -14.43
C MET A 106 -7.58 9.71 -13.21
N ASN A 107 -7.01 9.76 -12.01
CA ASN A 107 -7.77 10.04 -10.79
C ASN A 107 -8.28 11.49 -10.80
N GLU A 108 -7.45 12.44 -11.21
CA GLU A 108 -7.80 13.86 -11.33
C GLU A 108 -8.83 14.12 -12.44
N LYS A 109 -8.84 13.31 -13.51
CA LYS A 109 -9.87 13.38 -14.55
C LYS A 109 -11.28 13.14 -14.03
N PHE A 110 -11.43 12.18 -13.11
CA PHE A 110 -12.72 11.86 -12.50
C PHE A 110 -13.04 12.78 -11.32
N TYR A 111 -12.03 13.17 -10.57
CA TYR A 111 -12.17 14.04 -9.42
C TYR A 111 -11.01 15.05 -9.38
N PRO A 112 -11.19 16.29 -9.87
CA PRO A 112 -10.14 17.31 -9.98
C PRO A 112 -9.42 17.62 -8.67
N ASP A 113 -10.13 17.54 -7.54
CA ASP A 113 -9.58 17.80 -6.20
C ASP A 113 -8.89 16.58 -5.58
N TYR A 114 -8.68 15.50 -6.33
CA TYR A 114 -8.12 14.24 -5.81
C TYR A 114 -6.78 14.42 -5.09
N ASN A 115 -5.91 15.27 -5.59
CA ASN A 115 -4.60 15.58 -5.02
C ASN A 115 -4.53 16.98 -4.39
N HIS A 116 -5.65 17.65 -4.20
CA HIS A 116 -5.64 19.01 -3.65
C HIS A 116 -5.15 18.99 -2.20
N THR A 117 -3.95 19.53 -1.97
CA THR A 117 -3.32 19.61 -0.65
C THR A 117 -3.12 21.07 -0.26
N ASN A 118 -3.20 21.36 1.04
CA ASN A 118 -2.87 22.70 1.50
C ASN A 118 -1.37 23.03 1.30
N VAL A 119 -1.01 24.31 1.28
CA VAL A 119 0.33 24.79 0.95
C VAL A 119 1.42 24.16 1.82
N GLU A 120 1.19 23.93 3.12
CA GLU A 120 2.16 23.33 4.02
C GLU A 120 2.43 21.87 3.67
N LYS A 121 1.40 21.11 3.34
CA LYS A 121 1.53 19.72 2.86
C LYS A 121 2.23 19.68 1.51
N MET A 122 2.01 20.68 0.62
CA MET A 122 2.70 20.77 -0.66
C MET A 122 4.22 20.99 -0.49
N VAL A 123 4.66 21.84 0.42
CA VAL A 123 6.10 22.04 0.68
C VAL A 123 6.76 20.73 1.10
N LEU A 124 6.18 20.04 2.08
CA LEU A 124 6.70 18.75 2.54
C LEU A 124 6.66 17.69 1.43
N ALA A 125 5.59 17.65 0.63
CA ALA A 125 5.46 16.74 -0.49
C ALA A 125 6.55 17.00 -1.54
N ASN A 126 6.82 18.26 -1.89
CA ASN A 126 7.88 18.64 -2.83
C ASN A 126 9.28 18.25 -2.33
N MET A 127 9.55 18.44 -1.04
CA MET A 127 10.83 18.01 -0.45
C MET A 127 11.00 16.49 -0.52
N ILE A 128 9.95 15.74 -0.18
CA ILE A 128 9.94 14.27 -0.28
C ILE A 128 10.09 13.86 -1.74
N THR A 129 9.38 14.48 -2.67
CA THR A 129 9.47 14.18 -4.11
C THR A 129 10.87 14.39 -4.64
N THR A 130 11.53 15.50 -4.32
CA THR A 130 12.93 15.76 -4.72
C THR A 130 13.88 14.68 -4.20
N PHE A 131 13.73 14.32 -2.93
CA PHE A 131 14.50 13.25 -2.30
C PHE A 131 14.25 11.90 -2.98
N MET A 132 12.99 11.61 -3.32
CA MET A 132 12.59 10.38 -4.00
C MET A 132 13.18 10.28 -5.41
N VAL A 133 13.05 11.34 -6.21
CA VAL A 133 13.52 11.33 -7.62
C VAL A 133 14.99 10.89 -7.69
N GLN A 134 15.84 11.43 -6.83
CA GLN A 134 17.26 11.08 -6.79
C GLN A 134 17.49 9.61 -6.41
N ASN A 135 16.81 9.12 -5.39
CA ASN A 135 16.97 7.74 -4.91
C ASN A 135 16.31 6.72 -5.85
N CYS A 136 15.17 7.06 -6.44
CA CYS A 136 14.51 6.21 -7.42
C CYS A 136 15.32 6.02 -8.69
N ALA A 137 16.02 7.06 -9.17
CA ALA A 137 16.93 6.94 -10.30
C ALA A 137 18.06 5.94 -10.01
N ILE A 138 18.62 5.97 -8.81
CA ILE A 138 19.65 5.01 -8.37
C ILE A 138 19.06 3.60 -8.26
N LEU A 139 17.88 3.43 -7.64
CA LEU A 139 17.21 2.13 -7.50
C LEU A 139 16.87 1.53 -8.86
N LYS A 140 16.36 2.33 -9.78
CA LYS A 140 16.04 1.90 -11.15
C LYS A 140 17.28 1.36 -11.87
N GLU A 141 18.43 2.00 -11.68
CA GLU A 141 19.68 1.51 -12.25
C GLU A 141 20.15 0.23 -11.57
N LEU A 142 20.14 0.18 -10.24
CA LEU A 142 20.56 -0.99 -9.47
C LEU A 142 19.72 -2.23 -9.77
N CYS A 143 18.40 -2.09 -9.91
CA CYS A 143 17.50 -3.21 -10.19
C CYS A 143 17.79 -3.92 -11.51
N LYS A 144 18.47 -3.29 -12.46
CA LYS A 144 18.91 -3.96 -13.70
C LYS A 144 19.91 -5.10 -13.45
N TYR A 145 20.63 -5.04 -12.34
CA TYR A 145 21.71 -5.96 -12.00
C TYR A 145 21.41 -6.87 -10.80
N LEU A 146 20.25 -6.68 -10.17
CA LEU A 146 19.85 -7.44 -8.98
C LEU A 146 18.80 -8.48 -9.35
N PRO A 147 19.11 -9.79 -9.25
CA PRO A 147 18.15 -10.82 -9.58
C PRO A 147 16.91 -10.74 -8.69
N ASP A 148 15.72 -10.90 -9.27
CA ASP A 148 14.42 -10.93 -8.59
C ASP A 148 14.08 -9.67 -7.76
N ILE A 149 14.74 -8.55 -8.03
CA ILE A 149 14.37 -7.23 -7.51
C ILE A 149 14.00 -6.35 -8.70
N TYR A 150 12.74 -5.99 -8.79
CA TYR A 150 12.15 -5.28 -9.92
C TYR A 150 11.77 -3.86 -9.53
N TYR A 151 11.97 -2.90 -10.44
CA TYR A 151 11.53 -1.53 -10.26
C TYR A 151 10.39 -1.24 -11.24
N ILE A 152 9.21 -0.89 -10.70
CA ILE A 152 8.01 -0.59 -11.48
C ILE A 152 7.59 0.84 -11.21
N GLU A 153 7.41 1.60 -12.27
CA GLU A 153 7.05 3.01 -12.24
C GLU A 153 5.86 3.29 -13.16
N GLY A 154 4.91 4.09 -12.69
CA GLY A 154 3.74 4.46 -13.49
C GLY A 154 2.96 5.65 -12.90
N PRO A 155 2.09 6.28 -13.71
CA PRO A 155 1.32 7.46 -13.31
C PRO A 155 0.03 7.10 -12.56
N TYR A 156 0.03 5.98 -11.84
CA TYR A 156 -1.11 5.48 -11.07
C TYR A 156 -0.73 5.28 -9.60
N GLU A 157 -1.75 5.14 -8.78
CA GLU A 157 -1.55 4.72 -7.39
C GLU A 157 -0.79 3.40 -7.32
N THR A 158 0.10 3.27 -6.36
CA THR A 158 0.86 2.03 -6.17
C THR A 158 -0.04 0.82 -5.93
N SER A 159 -1.21 1.01 -5.29
CA SER A 159 -2.22 -0.05 -5.12
C SER A 159 -2.74 -0.60 -6.44
N VAL A 160 -3.00 0.27 -7.42
CA VAL A 160 -3.45 -0.10 -8.76
C VAL A 160 -2.39 -0.91 -9.50
N MET A 161 -1.15 -0.44 -9.47
CA MET A 161 -0.02 -1.13 -10.11
C MET A 161 0.27 -2.48 -9.45
N ILE A 162 0.22 -2.57 -8.12
CA ILE A 162 0.38 -3.82 -7.37
C ILE A 162 -0.72 -4.80 -7.74
N TYR A 163 -1.97 -4.37 -7.69
CA TYR A 163 -3.10 -5.25 -7.99
C TYR A 163 -3.06 -5.75 -9.45
N SER A 164 -2.74 -4.86 -10.41
CA SER A 164 -2.51 -5.25 -11.80
C SER A 164 -1.41 -6.32 -11.92
N THR A 165 -0.29 -6.13 -11.22
CA THR A 165 0.82 -7.10 -11.24
C THR A 165 0.41 -8.46 -10.67
N ILE A 166 -0.41 -8.49 -9.62
CA ILE A 166 -0.97 -9.73 -9.06
C ILE A 166 -1.88 -10.41 -10.08
N LEU A 167 -2.78 -9.67 -10.72
CA LEU A 167 -3.69 -10.21 -11.74
C LEU A 167 -2.96 -10.76 -12.97
N ASP A 168 -1.88 -10.10 -13.41
CA ASP A 168 -1.13 -10.51 -14.60
C ASP A 168 -0.36 -11.82 -14.39
N ARG A 169 0.03 -12.10 -13.16
CA ARG A 169 0.75 -13.34 -12.85
C ARG A 169 -0.11 -14.57 -12.91
N LYS A 170 -1.41 -14.47 -12.66
CA LYS A 170 -2.39 -15.59 -12.70
C LYS A 170 -1.92 -16.82 -11.90
N ASP A 171 -0.98 -16.63 -10.98
CA ASP A 171 -0.50 -17.66 -10.06
C ASP A 171 -1.06 -17.36 -8.66
N ASN A 172 -1.28 -18.39 -7.87
CA ASN A 172 -1.72 -18.24 -6.48
C ASN A 172 -0.53 -17.95 -5.54
N THR A 173 0.50 -17.30 -6.04
CA THR A 173 1.69 -16.96 -5.25
C THR A 173 1.29 -15.99 -4.14
N PRO A 174 1.64 -16.29 -2.88
CA PRO A 174 1.39 -15.41 -1.76
C PRO A 174 2.06 -14.04 -1.92
N ASN A 175 1.41 -13.00 -1.37
CA ASN A 175 1.85 -11.62 -1.53
C ASN A 175 1.94 -10.89 -0.19
N ILE A 176 3.03 -10.16 0.01
CA ILE A 176 3.20 -9.21 1.12
C ILE A 176 3.39 -7.82 0.53
N ILE A 177 2.59 -6.86 0.98
CA ILE A 177 2.68 -5.45 0.57
C ILE A 177 3.21 -4.65 1.76
N ILE A 178 4.33 -3.96 1.59
CA ILE A 178 4.93 -3.10 2.61
C ILE A 178 4.52 -1.66 2.33
N SER A 179 3.55 -1.16 3.09
CA SER A 179 3.03 0.19 2.94
C SER A 179 2.29 0.67 4.19
N SER A 180 2.25 1.98 4.40
CA SER A 180 1.39 2.64 5.39
C SER A 180 0.17 3.32 4.78
N SER A 181 -0.02 3.19 3.46
CA SER A 181 -1.17 3.77 2.74
C SER A 181 -2.42 2.93 2.97
N THR A 182 -3.51 3.60 3.34
CA THR A 182 -4.82 2.94 3.49
C THR A 182 -5.41 2.47 2.17
N LEU A 183 -4.99 3.03 1.03
CA LEU A 183 -5.43 2.58 -0.29
C LEU A 183 -4.96 1.15 -0.60
N GLN A 184 -3.85 0.73 0.00
CA GLN A 184 -3.36 -0.65 -0.14
C GLN A 184 -4.28 -1.69 0.51
N TYR A 185 -5.13 -1.28 1.47
CA TYR A 185 -6.04 -2.19 2.17
C TYR A 185 -7.12 -2.78 1.25
N ALA A 186 -7.36 -2.17 0.09
CA ALA A 186 -8.24 -2.74 -0.92
C ALA A 186 -7.61 -3.97 -1.63
N VAL A 187 -6.30 -4.02 -1.76
CA VAL A 187 -5.62 -5.09 -2.53
C VAL A 187 -5.91 -6.48 -1.96
N PRO A 188 -5.74 -6.76 -0.65
CA PRO A 188 -6.10 -8.06 -0.07
C PRO A 188 -7.57 -8.44 -0.24
N VAL A 189 -8.47 -7.45 -0.35
CA VAL A 189 -9.91 -7.69 -0.50
C VAL A 189 -10.24 -8.30 -1.84
N PHE A 190 -9.57 -7.84 -2.90
CA PHE A 190 -9.84 -8.24 -4.28
C PHE A 190 -8.87 -9.29 -4.84
N ALA A 191 -7.69 -9.44 -4.24
CA ALA A 191 -6.74 -10.46 -4.66
C ALA A 191 -7.27 -11.87 -4.37
N GLU A 192 -7.14 -12.78 -5.35
CA GLU A 192 -7.48 -14.19 -5.18
C GLU A 192 -6.39 -14.90 -4.36
N ALA A 193 -5.12 -14.62 -4.66
CA ALA A 193 -3.99 -15.12 -3.91
C ALA A 193 -3.92 -14.50 -2.51
N GLN A 194 -3.47 -15.28 -1.54
CA GLN A 194 -3.28 -14.79 -0.16
C GLN A 194 -2.40 -13.55 -0.15
N THR A 195 -2.96 -12.45 0.29
CA THR A 195 -2.31 -11.14 0.24
C THR A 195 -2.49 -10.43 1.57
N VAL A 196 -1.42 -9.86 2.09
CA VAL A 196 -1.44 -9.03 3.31
C VAL A 196 -0.70 -7.72 3.09
N VAL A 197 -1.18 -6.65 3.72
CA VAL A 197 -0.47 -5.38 3.82
C VAL A 197 0.16 -5.30 5.20
N ILE A 198 1.43 -4.96 5.26
CA ILE A 198 2.15 -4.81 6.51
C ILE A 198 2.73 -3.40 6.66
N ASP A 199 2.65 -2.88 7.87
CA ASP A 199 3.29 -1.63 8.25
C ASP A 199 4.16 -1.84 9.48
N HIS A 200 5.38 -1.30 9.48
CA HIS A 200 6.30 -1.40 10.61
C HIS A 200 5.76 -0.60 11.81
N THR A 201 5.69 -1.25 12.95
CA THR A 201 5.33 -0.63 14.21
C THR A 201 6.30 -1.10 15.30
N TRP A 202 6.83 -0.14 16.05
CA TRP A 202 7.61 -0.43 17.23
C TRP A 202 6.67 -0.64 18.41
N VAL A 203 6.71 -1.80 19.02
CA VAL A 203 5.99 -2.11 20.25
C VAL A 203 6.97 -2.56 21.33
N GLU A 204 6.53 -2.56 22.57
CA GLU A 204 7.32 -3.11 23.67
C GLU A 204 7.65 -4.58 23.39
N GLY A 205 8.95 -4.90 23.39
CA GLY A 205 9.43 -6.25 23.04
C GLY A 205 9.95 -6.43 21.61
N GLY A 206 9.97 -5.39 20.77
CA GLY A 206 10.64 -5.41 19.46
C GLY A 206 9.85 -4.88 18.30
N ILE A 207 10.31 -5.21 17.08
CA ILE A 207 9.64 -4.83 15.85
C ILE A 207 8.47 -5.78 15.62
N ARG A 208 7.27 -5.22 15.53
CA ARG A 208 6.09 -5.92 15.03
C ARG A 208 5.53 -5.20 13.84
N TYR A 209 4.76 -5.91 13.04
CA TYR A 209 4.10 -5.37 11.87
C TYR A 209 2.61 -5.32 12.14
N ARG A 210 2.01 -4.17 11.86
CA ARG A 210 0.55 -4.08 11.77
C ARG A 210 0.12 -4.80 10.50
N VAL A 211 -0.78 -5.76 10.61
CA VAL A 211 -1.16 -6.65 9.51
C VAL A 211 -2.60 -6.39 9.08
N VAL A 212 -2.78 -6.16 7.81
CA VAL A 212 -4.09 -5.99 7.17
C VAL A 212 -4.29 -7.04 6.10
N ASP A 213 -5.36 -7.80 6.24
CA ASP A 213 -5.81 -8.81 5.29
C ASP A 213 -7.27 -8.56 4.86
N LYS A 214 -7.81 -9.46 4.06
CA LYS A 214 -9.21 -9.38 3.60
C LYS A 214 -10.22 -9.29 4.76
N GLY A 215 -9.94 -9.94 5.89
CA GLY A 215 -10.87 -10.04 7.02
C GLY A 215 -10.94 -8.77 7.86
N ASN A 216 -9.85 -8.00 7.94
CA ASN A 216 -9.78 -6.82 8.79
C ASN A 216 -9.62 -5.49 8.05
N ALA A 217 -9.53 -5.49 6.72
CA ALA A 217 -9.22 -4.30 5.92
C ALA A 217 -10.14 -3.10 6.21
N LEU A 218 -11.44 -3.30 6.26
CA LEU A 218 -12.40 -2.23 6.52
C LEU A 218 -12.32 -1.73 7.97
N ILE A 219 -12.13 -2.62 8.92
CA ILE A 219 -11.97 -2.26 10.35
C ILE A 219 -10.67 -1.51 10.58
N GLU A 220 -9.60 -1.93 9.94
CA GLU A 220 -8.30 -1.26 9.99
C GLU A 220 -8.37 0.17 9.44
N LEU A 221 -9.14 0.37 8.38
CA LEU A 221 -9.42 1.71 7.85
C LEU A 221 -10.14 2.58 8.88
N LEU A 222 -11.11 2.01 9.58
CA LEU A 222 -11.92 2.69 10.59
C LEU A 222 -11.21 2.91 11.91
N SER A 223 -10.23 2.07 12.26
CA SER A 223 -9.53 2.13 13.55
C SER A 223 -8.78 3.44 13.79
N LYS A 224 -8.46 4.17 12.73
CA LYS A 224 -7.83 5.50 12.81
C LYS A 224 -8.82 6.59 13.26
N GLN A 225 -10.10 6.26 13.37
CA GLN A 225 -11.17 7.17 13.77
C GLN A 225 -11.72 6.75 15.14
N LYS A 226 -12.09 7.70 15.97
CA LYS A 226 -12.72 7.44 17.27
C LYS A 226 -14.17 7.02 17.04
N LEU A 227 -14.42 5.74 16.86
CA LEU A 227 -15.76 5.21 16.64
C LEU A 227 -16.28 4.48 17.87
N SER A 228 -17.59 4.50 18.05
CA SER A 228 -18.25 3.69 19.07
C SER A 228 -18.26 2.21 18.67
N ASP A 229 -18.31 1.32 19.68
CA ASP A 229 -18.42 -0.12 19.46
C ASP A 229 -19.61 -0.50 18.58
N ASN A 230 -20.71 0.23 18.71
CA ASN A 230 -21.91 0.02 17.90
C ASN A 230 -21.68 0.35 16.41
N THR A 231 -20.92 1.39 16.13
CA THR A 231 -20.55 1.76 14.76
C THR A 231 -19.64 0.70 14.14
N ILE A 232 -18.71 0.17 14.93
CA ILE A 232 -17.79 -0.88 14.48
C ILE A 232 -18.54 -2.19 14.22
N LYS A 233 -19.47 -2.57 15.08
CA LYS A 233 -20.33 -3.75 14.84
C LYS A 233 -21.13 -3.63 13.55
N LYS A 234 -21.64 -2.42 13.22
CA LYS A 234 -22.30 -2.17 11.92
C LYS A 234 -21.34 -2.31 10.74
N CYS A 235 -20.06 -1.95 10.93
CA CYS A 235 -19.05 -2.12 9.90
C CYS A 235 -18.78 -3.60 9.57
N LEU A 236 -18.82 -4.47 10.58
CA LEU A 236 -18.60 -5.91 10.41
C LEU A 236 -19.63 -6.62 9.53
N SER A 237 -20.82 -6.05 9.36
CA SER A 237 -21.85 -6.59 8.47
C SER A 237 -21.67 -6.17 7.00
N ILE A 238 -20.79 -5.20 6.73
CA ILE A 238 -20.53 -4.69 5.38
C ILE A 238 -19.45 -5.56 4.72
N ASN A 239 -19.74 -6.03 3.50
CA ASN A 239 -18.74 -6.75 2.74
C ASN A 239 -17.52 -5.85 2.45
N PRO A 240 -16.28 -6.29 2.73
CA PRO A 240 -15.08 -5.53 2.43
C PRO A 240 -14.96 -5.08 0.96
N GLN A 241 -15.60 -5.76 0.03
CA GLN A 241 -15.63 -5.35 -1.39
C GLN A 241 -16.31 -3.99 -1.62
N LEU A 242 -17.07 -3.48 -0.67
CA LEU A 242 -17.59 -2.11 -0.68
C LEU A 242 -16.57 -1.05 -0.20
N PHE A 243 -15.32 -1.46 -0.01
CA PHE A 243 -14.23 -0.59 0.46
C PHE A 243 -14.08 0.68 -0.38
N GLY A 244 -14.06 0.55 -1.71
CA GLY A 244 -13.95 1.71 -2.63
C GLY A 244 -15.14 2.67 -2.49
N LEU A 245 -16.35 2.15 -2.41
CA LEU A 245 -17.56 2.95 -2.19
C LEU A 245 -17.52 3.66 -0.82
N TYR A 246 -17.12 2.93 0.23
CA TYR A 246 -16.93 3.53 1.54
C TYR A 246 -15.92 4.68 1.48
N MET A 247 -14.79 4.50 0.80
CA MET A 247 -13.76 5.54 0.63
C MET A 247 -14.28 6.75 -0.14
N ALA A 248 -15.09 6.55 -1.17
CA ALA A 248 -15.71 7.63 -1.94
C ALA A 248 -16.69 8.47 -1.11
N MET A 249 -17.40 7.85 -0.17
CA MET A 249 -18.40 8.50 0.69
C MET A 249 -17.81 9.16 1.93
N THR A 250 -16.60 8.78 2.36
CA THR A 250 -15.96 9.29 3.58
C THR A 250 -14.82 10.24 3.27
N ARG A 251 -14.51 11.08 4.25
CA ARG A 251 -13.32 11.91 4.22
C ARG A 251 -12.07 11.04 4.34
N ASN A 252 -11.15 11.18 3.38
CA ASN A 252 -9.83 10.62 3.51
C ASN A 252 -8.86 11.71 3.99
N GLU A 253 -8.28 11.57 5.20
CA GLU A 253 -7.33 12.53 5.76
C GLU A 253 -6.03 12.65 4.93
N HIS A 254 -5.72 11.65 4.12
CA HIS A 254 -4.54 11.63 3.28
C HIS A 254 -4.76 12.29 1.91
N ARG A 255 -6.02 12.46 1.52
CA ARG A 255 -6.42 13.13 0.29
C ARG A 255 -7.61 14.01 0.65
N ASP A 256 -7.59 15.24 0.22
CA ASP A 256 -8.65 16.22 0.53
C ASP A 256 -9.96 15.90 -0.23
N LEU A 257 -10.35 14.62 -0.25
CA LEU A 257 -11.68 14.21 -0.62
C LEU A 257 -12.62 14.74 0.47
N TYR A 258 -13.31 15.82 0.17
CA TYR A 258 -14.28 16.40 1.09
C TYR A 258 -15.32 15.34 1.45
N SER A 259 -15.50 15.11 2.74
CA SER A 259 -16.50 14.17 3.19
C SER A 259 -17.88 14.65 2.81
N MET A 260 -18.64 13.82 2.12
CA MET A 260 -20.07 14.06 2.00
C MET A 260 -20.76 13.84 3.35
N ASN A 261 -20.22 12.93 4.18
CA ASN A 261 -20.79 12.57 5.47
C ASN A 261 -19.73 12.10 6.47
N ASN A 262 -20.06 12.14 7.75
CA ASN A 262 -19.23 11.47 8.76
C ASN A 262 -19.33 9.93 8.63
N VAL A 263 -18.33 9.24 9.16
CA VAL A 263 -18.20 7.78 9.08
C VAL A 263 -19.45 7.04 9.58
N SER A 264 -19.99 7.46 10.70
CA SER A 264 -21.17 6.81 11.29
C SER A 264 -22.40 6.92 10.38
N THR A 265 -22.58 8.08 9.75
CA THR A 265 -23.65 8.30 8.77
C THR A 265 -23.45 7.43 7.54
N VAL A 266 -22.24 7.38 6.98
CA VAL A 266 -21.93 6.54 5.81
C VAL A 266 -22.21 5.08 6.09
N LEU A 267 -21.72 4.54 7.21
CA LEU A 267 -21.96 3.15 7.58
C LEU A 267 -23.45 2.86 7.81
N THR A 268 -24.19 3.78 8.42
CA THR A 268 -25.63 3.63 8.60
C THR A 268 -26.37 3.66 7.26
N THR A 269 -25.97 4.53 6.34
CA THR A 269 -26.54 4.62 4.99
C THR A 269 -26.29 3.35 4.20
N LEU A 270 -25.04 2.85 4.19
CA LEU A 270 -24.69 1.61 3.51
C LEU A 270 -25.48 0.41 4.06
N ASN A 271 -25.49 0.23 5.37
CA ASN A 271 -26.28 -0.85 5.99
C ASN A 271 -27.77 -0.76 5.64
N SER A 272 -28.36 0.45 5.75
CA SER A 272 -29.77 0.64 5.41
C SER A 272 -30.06 0.35 3.94
N ALA A 273 -29.14 0.70 3.04
CA ALA A 273 -29.29 0.42 1.61
C ALA A 273 -29.19 -1.09 1.30
N ILE A 274 -28.29 -1.80 1.99
CA ILE A 274 -28.14 -3.25 1.90
C ILE A 274 -29.39 -3.94 2.44
N ASP A 275 -29.84 -3.58 3.65
CA ASP A 275 -31.00 -4.18 4.31
C ASP A 275 -32.30 -4.01 3.50
N ARG A 276 -32.41 -2.89 2.77
CA ARG A 276 -33.55 -2.59 1.89
C ARG A 276 -33.40 -3.15 0.48
N HIS A 277 -32.32 -3.91 0.23
CA HIS A 277 -32.01 -4.45 -1.10
C HIS A 277 -31.86 -3.39 -2.20
N MET A 278 -31.50 -2.16 -1.83
CA MET A 278 -31.22 -1.08 -2.78
C MET A 278 -29.86 -1.25 -3.44
N ILE A 279 -28.90 -1.84 -2.70
CA ILE A 279 -27.58 -2.23 -3.20
C ILE A 279 -27.26 -3.65 -2.74
N PRO A 280 -26.47 -4.42 -3.52
CA PRO A 280 -25.95 -5.71 -3.09
C PRO A 280 -24.89 -5.52 -2.00
N ASN A 281 -24.76 -6.50 -1.09
CA ASN A 281 -23.63 -6.56 -0.16
C ASN A 281 -22.42 -7.26 -0.81
N SER A 282 -21.97 -6.72 -1.94
CA SER A 282 -20.85 -7.21 -2.75
C SER A 282 -20.26 -6.04 -3.54
N TYR A 283 -19.22 -6.28 -4.32
CA TYR A 283 -18.64 -5.26 -5.20
C TYR A 283 -19.73 -4.66 -6.13
N ILE A 284 -19.68 -3.35 -6.26
CA ILE A 284 -20.55 -2.55 -7.13
C ILE A 284 -19.63 -1.74 -8.03
N SER A 285 -19.80 -1.82 -9.35
CA SER A 285 -19.00 -0.97 -10.24
C SER A 285 -19.42 0.50 -10.15
N PRO A 286 -18.50 1.44 -10.40
CA PRO A 286 -18.82 2.86 -10.41
C PRO A 286 -19.92 3.23 -11.42
N GLU A 287 -20.01 2.53 -12.56
CA GLU A 287 -21.05 2.74 -13.56
C GLU A 287 -22.43 2.36 -13.02
N TYR A 288 -22.51 1.27 -12.25
CA TYR A 288 -23.76 0.88 -11.61
C TYR A 288 -24.22 1.93 -10.59
N MET A 289 -23.28 2.60 -9.92
CA MET A 289 -23.61 3.68 -8.97
C MET A 289 -24.30 4.87 -9.63
N GLU A 290 -24.05 5.15 -10.91
CA GLU A 290 -24.74 6.21 -11.66
C GLU A 290 -26.23 5.90 -11.85
N MET A 291 -26.61 4.63 -11.83
CA MET A 291 -28.00 4.16 -12.01
C MET A 291 -28.77 4.09 -10.69
N ILE A 292 -28.07 4.08 -9.55
CA ILE A 292 -28.72 3.95 -8.24
C ILE A 292 -29.15 5.33 -7.74
N THR A 293 -30.44 5.57 -7.66
CA THR A 293 -31.06 6.78 -7.11
C THR A 293 -31.10 6.79 -5.58
N LEU A 294 -29.95 6.53 -4.92
CA LEU A 294 -29.81 6.70 -3.46
C LEU A 294 -29.74 8.17 -3.03
N LEU A 295 -29.41 9.05 -3.96
CA LEU A 295 -29.18 10.49 -3.78
C LEU A 295 -29.92 11.27 -4.88
N ASP A 296 -30.02 12.59 -4.72
CA ASP A 296 -30.38 13.45 -5.84
C ASP A 296 -29.34 13.30 -6.99
N LYS A 297 -29.73 13.63 -8.21
CA LYS A 297 -28.92 13.37 -9.41
C LYS A 297 -27.51 13.98 -9.35
N ASP A 298 -27.38 15.18 -8.81
CA ASP A 298 -26.09 15.87 -8.78
C ASP A 298 -25.14 15.20 -7.80
N ARG A 299 -25.62 14.82 -6.62
CA ARG A 299 -24.84 14.07 -5.62
C ARG A 299 -24.54 12.64 -6.07
N ALA A 300 -25.42 12.01 -6.82
CA ALA A 300 -25.17 10.69 -7.39
C ALA A 300 -24.01 10.76 -8.39
N THR A 301 -23.99 11.76 -9.27
CA THR A 301 -22.91 11.99 -10.23
C THR A 301 -21.59 12.30 -9.52
N GLU A 302 -21.61 13.16 -8.52
CA GLU A 302 -20.39 13.46 -7.71
C GLU A 302 -19.86 12.20 -7.03
N LEU A 303 -20.73 11.41 -6.40
CA LEU A 303 -20.34 10.15 -5.75
C LEU A 303 -19.74 9.16 -6.75
N ALA A 304 -20.35 8.99 -7.92
CA ALA A 304 -19.86 8.10 -8.96
C ALA A 304 -18.46 8.53 -9.45
N ASN A 305 -18.26 9.83 -9.65
CA ASN A 305 -16.95 10.35 -10.06
C ASN A 305 -15.88 10.15 -8.97
N ARG A 306 -16.20 10.40 -7.71
CA ARG A 306 -15.32 10.11 -6.58
C ARG A 306 -14.99 8.62 -6.49
N TYR A 307 -16.00 7.77 -6.72
CA TYR A 307 -15.83 6.32 -6.69
C TYR A 307 -14.90 5.87 -7.83
N LYS A 308 -15.10 6.35 -9.05
CA LYS A 308 -14.19 6.10 -10.19
C LYS A 308 -12.74 6.47 -9.87
N ALA A 309 -12.52 7.55 -9.09
CA ALA A 309 -11.19 7.98 -8.72
C ALA A 309 -10.49 7.11 -7.66
N VAL A 310 -11.23 6.39 -6.82
CA VAL A 310 -10.67 5.62 -5.68
C VAL A 310 -10.88 4.12 -5.78
N ASP A 311 -11.74 3.64 -6.69
CA ASP A 311 -12.03 2.22 -6.82
C ASP A 311 -10.85 1.46 -7.45
N LEU A 312 -10.34 0.49 -6.72
CA LEU A 312 -9.16 -0.27 -7.13
C LEU A 312 -9.40 -1.06 -8.41
N VAL A 313 -10.55 -1.72 -8.52
CA VAL A 313 -10.86 -2.59 -9.66
C VAL A 313 -10.99 -1.74 -10.93
N TYR A 314 -11.81 -0.70 -10.88
CA TYR A 314 -12.02 0.22 -12.00
C TYR A 314 -10.72 0.88 -12.47
N GLN A 315 -9.93 1.42 -11.53
CA GLN A 315 -8.65 2.05 -11.85
C GLN A 315 -7.64 1.05 -12.43
N THR A 316 -7.66 -0.22 -11.97
CA THR A 316 -6.80 -1.27 -12.50
C THR A 316 -7.19 -1.65 -13.93
N GLU A 317 -8.48 -1.72 -14.24
CA GLU A 317 -8.94 -1.97 -15.61
C GLU A 317 -8.48 -0.84 -16.55
N LEU A 318 -8.63 0.42 -16.15
CA LEU A 318 -8.12 1.56 -16.92
C LEU A 318 -6.60 1.53 -17.11
N TYR A 319 -5.86 1.19 -16.05
CA TYR A 319 -4.41 1.04 -16.11
C TYR A 319 -4.01 -0.03 -17.13
N ARG A 320 -4.65 -1.18 -17.10
CA ARG A 320 -4.37 -2.29 -18.02
C ARG A 320 -4.75 -1.98 -19.48
N MET A 321 -5.84 -1.23 -19.71
CA MET A 321 -6.23 -0.78 -21.04
C MET A 321 -5.30 0.29 -21.60
N SER A 322 -4.78 1.21 -20.77
CA SER A 322 -3.93 2.30 -21.20
C SER A 322 -2.47 1.89 -21.43
N ASN A 323 -2.02 0.90 -20.67
CA ASN A 323 -0.72 0.30 -20.85
C ASN A 323 -0.90 -0.97 -21.69
N ASN A 324 -0.74 -0.83 -23.00
CA ASN A 324 -0.54 -1.96 -23.90
C ASN A 324 0.73 -2.71 -23.46
N TYR A 325 0.61 -3.40 -22.34
CA TYR A 325 1.63 -4.19 -21.68
C TYR A 325 2.91 -3.47 -21.28
N LEU A 326 3.11 -3.42 -20.01
CA LEU A 326 4.38 -3.53 -19.35
C LEU A 326 5.39 -4.16 -20.32
N ASP A 327 6.17 -3.30 -20.93
CA ASP A 327 7.39 -3.75 -21.59
C ASP A 327 8.18 -4.48 -20.51
N ARG A 328 8.16 -5.82 -20.58
CA ARG A 328 8.80 -6.69 -19.59
C ARG A 328 10.32 -6.67 -19.72
N SER A 329 10.88 -5.58 -20.23
CA SER A 329 12.32 -5.33 -20.25
C SER A 329 12.96 -5.39 -18.85
N TRP A 330 12.12 -5.27 -17.79
CA TRP A 330 12.55 -5.44 -16.40
C TRP A 330 12.74 -6.91 -15.97
N ASP A 331 12.31 -7.90 -16.76
CA ASP A 331 12.64 -9.31 -16.53
C ASP A 331 14.08 -9.64 -16.94
N VAL A 332 14.81 -8.73 -17.58
CA VAL A 332 16.19 -8.91 -18.00
C VAL A 332 17.13 -8.52 -16.86
N ASN A 333 17.54 -9.52 -16.10
CA ASN A 333 18.66 -9.38 -15.17
C ASN A 333 19.97 -9.41 -15.94
N LEU A 334 20.64 -8.29 -15.98
CA LEU A 334 22.00 -8.17 -16.49
C LEU A 334 22.96 -8.61 -15.37
N GLN A 335 23.27 -9.90 -15.28
CA GLN A 335 24.33 -10.39 -14.39
C GLN A 335 25.69 -10.00 -15.00
N ASP A 336 26.15 -8.81 -14.69
CA ASP A 336 27.47 -8.30 -15.06
C ASP A 336 28.30 -8.10 -13.77
N PRO A 337 29.24 -9.02 -13.47
CA PRO A 337 30.08 -8.90 -12.24
C PRO A 337 30.88 -7.61 -12.17
N ASP A 338 31.34 -7.08 -13.31
CA ASP A 338 32.11 -5.83 -13.34
C ASP A 338 31.23 -4.64 -13.05
N MET A 339 29.99 -4.64 -13.52
CA MET A 339 29.02 -3.60 -13.21
C MET A 339 28.61 -3.65 -11.74
N VAL A 340 28.41 -4.82 -11.16
CA VAL A 340 28.11 -4.97 -9.74
C VAL A 340 29.26 -4.45 -8.88
N LYS A 341 30.50 -4.70 -9.28
CA LYS A 341 31.70 -4.16 -8.61
C LYS A 341 31.72 -2.64 -8.69
N LEU A 342 31.46 -2.07 -9.87
CA LEU A 342 31.39 -0.62 -10.08
C LEU A 342 30.29 0.04 -9.22
N LEU A 343 29.12 -0.60 -9.12
CA LEU A 343 28.02 -0.12 -8.31
C LEU A 343 28.34 -0.20 -6.81
N ASN A 344 29.02 -1.25 -6.36
CA ASN A 344 29.51 -1.38 -5.00
C ASN A 344 30.50 -0.26 -4.64
N GLU A 345 31.43 0.04 -5.52
CA GLU A 345 32.39 1.13 -5.34
C GLU A 345 31.72 2.50 -5.30
N LYS A 346 30.69 2.70 -6.10
CA LYS A 346 30.01 3.99 -6.25
C LYS A 346 28.98 4.25 -5.15
N TYR A 347 28.15 3.27 -4.81
CA TYR A 347 26.96 3.47 -3.98
C TYR A 347 27.02 2.77 -2.61
N PHE A 348 27.87 1.75 -2.47
CA PHE A 348 27.94 0.91 -1.27
C PHE A 348 29.27 1.04 -0.53
N LYS A 349 29.94 2.19 -0.65
CA LYS A 349 31.21 2.47 0.08
C LYS A 349 31.04 2.19 1.57
N GLY A 350 31.77 1.18 2.06
CA GLY A 350 31.78 0.79 3.46
C GLY A 350 30.81 -0.32 3.85
N ASN A 351 29.87 -0.70 2.97
CA ASN A 351 28.99 -1.85 3.18
C ASN A 351 28.66 -2.51 1.84
N PRO A 352 29.63 -3.23 1.25
CA PRO A 352 29.45 -3.82 -0.07
C PRO A 352 28.27 -4.78 -0.10
N LEU A 353 27.56 -4.79 -1.22
CA LEU A 353 26.53 -5.78 -1.52
C LEU A 353 27.17 -7.18 -1.47
N ASP A 354 26.74 -7.98 -0.55
CA ASP A 354 27.13 -9.38 -0.45
C ASP A 354 26.28 -10.19 -1.46
N LEU A 355 26.84 -10.35 -2.66
CA LEU A 355 26.16 -11.07 -3.75
C LEU A 355 25.95 -12.56 -3.44
N ASP A 356 26.75 -13.13 -2.54
CA ASP A 356 26.58 -14.52 -2.12
C ASP A 356 25.32 -14.72 -1.26
N ARG A 357 24.74 -13.60 -0.77
CA ARG A 357 23.46 -13.59 -0.06
C ARG A 357 22.26 -13.33 -0.97
N ILE A 358 22.48 -13.03 -2.22
CA ILE A 358 21.45 -12.82 -3.23
C ILE A 358 21.17 -14.14 -3.95
#